data_98eff4cbbaea1c1dc94e38eeae060710
#
_entry.id   98eff4cbbaea1c1dc94e38eeae060710
#
_cell.length_a   1.000
_cell.length_b   1.000
_cell.length_c   1.000
_cell.angle_alpha   90.00
_cell.angle_beta   90.00
_cell.angle_gamma   90.00
#
_symmetry.space_group_name_H-M   'P 1'
#
loop_
_entity.id
_entity.type
_entity.pdbx_description
1 polymer ?
#
loop_
_entity_poly.entity_id
_entity_poly.type
_entity_poly.pdbx_seq_one_letter_code
_entity_poly.pdbx_strand_id
1 'polypeptide(L)'
;IKAGSSAKVATEASKLGALFPIYTKEPEFRVELAKRFSDYNIERGERWNTPIPDEVRAQFRTTLAREMFSAEHGRDPADDRELSGYLARISRPKQSGVAGYDLTFSPVKSVSTLWAIAPREVMEKVEQAHQRAVNDAVDFIENHALFSRLGTKGVQQVDCHGLIAAAFTHRDSRAGDPDLHTHVTVSNKVQVTGADGITRWMAIDGRPLHKAIVSAS
;
A
#
# COMPACT_ATOMS: atom_id res chain seq x y z
N ILE A 1 8.57 26.30 4.90
CA ILE A 1 8.16 27.45 4.03
C ILE A 1 8.52 28.72 4.80
N LYS A 2 9.34 29.62 4.20
CA LYS A 2 9.70 30.89 4.85
C LYS A 2 8.46 31.78 4.98
N ALA A 3 8.30 32.44 6.13
CA ALA A 3 7.24 33.43 6.34
C ALA A 3 7.31 34.49 5.23
N GLY A 4 6.17 34.84 4.61
CA GLY A 4 6.09 35.82 3.52
C GLY A 4 6.16 35.24 2.10
N SER A 5 6.26 33.91 1.93
CA SER A 5 6.17 33.29 0.60
C SER A 5 4.77 33.46 0.00
N SER A 6 4.71 33.74 -1.34
CA SER A 6 3.42 33.82 -2.01
C SER A 6 2.68 32.48 -1.96
N ALA A 7 1.34 32.49 -2.04
CA ALA A 7 0.51 31.26 -2.05
C ALA A 7 0.96 30.28 -3.14
N LYS A 8 1.37 30.75 -4.31
CA LYS A 8 1.90 29.92 -5.40
C LYS A 8 3.19 29.20 -4.99
N VAL A 9 4.13 29.90 -4.37
CA VAL A 9 5.40 29.32 -3.90
C VAL A 9 5.15 28.33 -2.77
N ALA A 10 4.23 28.64 -1.86
CA ALA A 10 3.83 27.72 -0.79
C ALA A 10 3.18 26.44 -1.35
N THR A 11 2.31 26.57 -2.35
CA THR A 11 1.68 25.44 -3.03
C THR A 11 2.72 24.57 -3.76
N GLU A 12 3.66 25.14 -4.49
CA GLU A 12 4.72 24.37 -5.16
C GLU A 12 5.64 23.68 -4.14
N ALA A 13 6.01 24.37 -3.06
CA ALA A 13 6.85 23.80 -2.00
C ALA A 13 6.16 22.66 -1.22
N SER A 14 4.81 22.65 -1.19
CA SER A 14 4.04 21.58 -0.56
C SER A 14 3.90 20.32 -1.43
N LYS A 15 4.23 20.39 -2.72
CA LYS A 15 4.23 19.23 -3.61
C LYS A 15 5.45 18.37 -3.34
N LEU A 16 5.22 17.08 -3.08
CA LEU A 16 6.28 16.09 -2.88
C LEU A 16 6.67 15.46 -4.23
N GLY A 17 7.11 16.30 -5.19
CA GLY A 17 7.48 15.88 -6.54
C GLY A 17 6.27 15.50 -7.42
N ALA A 18 6.50 14.67 -8.45
CA ALA A 18 5.44 14.18 -9.33
C ALA A 18 4.45 13.28 -8.57
N LEU A 19 3.20 13.29 -8.99
CA LEU A 19 2.20 12.35 -8.50
C LEU A 19 2.68 10.92 -8.72
N PHE A 20 2.27 10.00 -7.83
CA PHE A 20 2.48 8.58 -8.08
C PHE A 20 1.80 8.21 -9.39
N PRO A 21 2.46 7.42 -10.28
CA PRO A 21 1.81 6.95 -11.49
C PRO A 21 0.59 6.11 -11.11
N ILE A 22 -0.58 6.61 -11.48
CA ILE A 22 -1.82 5.85 -11.35
C ILE A 22 -1.90 4.97 -12.59
N TYR A 23 -1.56 3.70 -12.47
CA TYR A 23 -1.72 2.71 -13.53
C TYR A 23 -3.19 2.25 -13.62
N THR A 24 -4.11 3.20 -13.71
CA THR A 24 -5.55 2.95 -13.80
C THR A 24 -6.03 2.85 -15.25
N LYS A 25 -5.53 1.90 -16.02
CA LYS A 25 -6.46 1.18 -16.86
C LYS A 25 -6.87 -0.03 -16.05
N GLU A 26 -8.11 -0.04 -15.56
CA GLU A 26 -8.73 -1.28 -15.13
C GLU A 26 -8.45 -2.31 -16.22
N PRO A 27 -8.05 -3.55 -15.88
CA PRO A 27 -7.85 -4.57 -16.87
C PRO A 27 -9.11 -4.67 -17.72
N GLU A 28 -8.96 -4.71 -19.03
CA GLU A 28 -10.08 -4.83 -19.98
C GLU A 28 -11.05 -5.94 -19.59
N PHE A 29 -10.51 -7.04 -19.07
CA PHE A 29 -11.29 -8.12 -18.47
C PHE A 29 -12.27 -7.66 -17.38
N ARG A 30 -11.84 -6.80 -16.47
CA ARG A 30 -12.71 -6.31 -15.38
C ARG A 30 -13.78 -5.36 -15.88
N VAL A 31 -13.44 -4.51 -16.82
CA VAL A 31 -14.38 -3.56 -17.43
C VAL A 31 -15.47 -4.32 -18.16
N GLU A 32 -15.08 -5.27 -19.01
CA GLU A 32 -16.03 -6.07 -19.78
C GLU A 32 -16.88 -6.99 -18.89
N LEU A 33 -16.27 -7.56 -17.85
CA LEU A 33 -17.00 -8.37 -16.86
C LEU A 33 -18.04 -7.55 -16.10
N ALA A 34 -17.68 -6.34 -15.67
CA ALA A 34 -18.60 -5.44 -14.97
C ALA A 34 -19.78 -5.05 -15.88
N LYS A 35 -19.51 -4.81 -17.16
CA LYS A 35 -20.55 -4.56 -18.16
C LYS A 35 -21.50 -5.75 -18.28
N ARG A 36 -21.00 -6.98 -18.44
CA ARG A 36 -21.82 -8.19 -18.53
C ARG A 36 -22.67 -8.41 -17.29
N PHE A 37 -22.16 -8.10 -16.11
CA PHE A 37 -22.94 -8.16 -14.86
C PHE A 37 -24.07 -7.13 -14.85
N SER A 38 -23.77 -5.91 -15.28
CA SER A 38 -24.79 -4.87 -15.40
C SER A 38 -25.89 -5.26 -16.40
N ASP A 39 -25.51 -5.73 -17.59
CA ASP A 39 -26.45 -6.13 -18.64
C ASP A 39 -27.33 -7.30 -18.18
N TYR A 40 -26.76 -8.31 -17.51
CA TYR A 40 -27.49 -9.42 -16.92
C TYR A 40 -28.58 -8.96 -15.93
N ASN A 41 -28.26 -8.01 -15.04
CA ASN A 41 -29.21 -7.47 -14.08
C ASN A 41 -30.31 -6.65 -14.78
N ILE A 42 -29.95 -5.82 -15.75
CA ILE A 42 -30.88 -4.99 -16.51
C ILE A 42 -31.88 -5.86 -17.31
N GLU A 43 -31.40 -6.91 -17.98
CA GLU A 43 -32.25 -7.86 -18.71
C GLU A 43 -33.28 -8.56 -17.81
N ARG A 44 -32.99 -8.71 -16.52
CA ARG A 44 -33.89 -9.27 -15.49
C ARG A 44 -34.81 -8.23 -14.86
N GLY A 45 -34.71 -6.96 -15.28
CA GLY A 45 -35.46 -5.86 -14.67
C GLY A 45 -34.94 -5.43 -13.29
N GLU A 46 -33.72 -5.81 -12.96
CA GLU A 46 -33.07 -5.48 -11.69
C GLU A 46 -32.19 -4.23 -11.82
N ARG A 47 -31.74 -3.68 -10.70
CA ARG A 47 -30.77 -2.59 -10.70
C ARG A 47 -29.42 -3.11 -11.20
N TRP A 48 -28.70 -2.31 -11.97
CA TRP A 48 -27.38 -2.65 -12.55
C TRP A 48 -26.37 -3.20 -11.54
N ASN A 49 -26.47 -2.83 -10.25
CA ASN A 49 -25.56 -3.20 -9.16
C ASN A 49 -26.15 -4.27 -8.21
N THR A 50 -27.24 -4.92 -8.58
CA THR A 50 -27.80 -6.02 -7.77
C THR A 50 -26.76 -7.16 -7.64
N PRO A 51 -26.57 -7.75 -6.45
CA PRO A 51 -25.69 -8.87 -6.28
C PRO A 51 -26.07 -10.06 -7.16
N ILE A 52 -25.11 -10.57 -7.93
CA ILE A 52 -25.29 -11.72 -8.83
C ILE A 52 -24.85 -12.99 -8.10
N PRO A 53 -25.59 -14.12 -8.23
CA PRO A 53 -25.21 -15.41 -7.65
C PRO A 53 -23.79 -15.82 -8.05
N ASP A 54 -23.06 -16.42 -7.14
CA ASP A 54 -21.64 -16.78 -7.34
C ASP A 54 -21.43 -17.74 -8.51
N GLU A 55 -22.35 -18.64 -8.73
CA GLU A 55 -22.31 -19.59 -9.86
C GLU A 55 -22.39 -18.84 -11.22
N VAL A 56 -23.30 -17.88 -11.32
CA VAL A 56 -23.47 -17.04 -12.51
C VAL A 56 -22.25 -16.16 -12.73
N ARG A 57 -21.70 -15.58 -11.64
CA ARG A 57 -20.46 -14.81 -11.70
C ARG A 57 -19.27 -15.66 -12.18
N ALA A 58 -19.17 -16.89 -11.71
CA ALA A 58 -18.13 -17.82 -12.13
C ALA A 58 -18.26 -18.18 -13.63
N GLN A 59 -19.48 -18.41 -14.10
CA GLN A 59 -19.76 -18.67 -15.52
C GLN A 59 -19.32 -17.48 -16.40
N PHE A 60 -19.75 -16.27 -16.10
CA PHE A 60 -19.36 -15.06 -16.85
C PHE A 60 -17.84 -14.89 -16.88
N ARG A 61 -17.15 -15.10 -15.74
CA ARG A 61 -15.69 -14.99 -15.65
C ARG A 61 -14.98 -16.01 -16.54
N THR A 62 -15.46 -17.25 -16.53
CA THR A 62 -14.86 -18.35 -17.30
C THR A 62 -15.10 -18.16 -18.79
N THR A 63 -16.33 -17.79 -19.18
CA THR A 63 -16.71 -17.55 -20.57
C THR A 63 -15.91 -16.39 -21.15
N LEU A 64 -15.87 -15.24 -20.46
CA LEU A 64 -15.11 -14.08 -20.91
C LEU A 64 -13.61 -14.38 -21.02
N ALA A 65 -13.06 -15.10 -20.04
CA ALA A 65 -11.64 -15.48 -20.10
C ALA A 65 -11.32 -16.37 -21.30
N ARG A 66 -12.20 -17.30 -21.65
CA ARG A 66 -12.07 -18.17 -22.83
C ARG A 66 -12.13 -17.36 -24.13
N GLU A 67 -13.10 -16.46 -24.25
CA GLU A 67 -13.24 -15.58 -25.40
C GLU A 67 -11.98 -14.70 -25.60
N MET A 68 -11.51 -14.07 -24.52
CA MET A 68 -10.30 -13.25 -24.57
C MET A 68 -9.04 -14.06 -24.89
N PHE A 69 -8.95 -15.29 -24.36
CA PHE A 69 -7.86 -16.21 -24.69
C PHE A 69 -7.86 -16.54 -26.18
N SER A 70 -9.01 -16.94 -26.73
CA SER A 70 -9.14 -17.31 -28.14
C SER A 70 -8.86 -16.12 -29.06
N ALA A 71 -9.27 -14.91 -28.68
CA ALA A 71 -8.96 -13.68 -29.39
C ALA A 71 -7.45 -13.34 -29.38
N GLU A 72 -6.76 -13.55 -28.24
CA GLU A 72 -5.33 -13.25 -28.09
C GLU A 72 -4.42 -14.30 -28.77
N HIS A 73 -4.80 -15.59 -28.72
CA HIS A 73 -3.94 -16.69 -29.12
C HIS A 73 -4.37 -17.37 -30.47
N GLY A 74 -5.54 -17.00 -30.99
CA GLY A 74 -6.07 -17.60 -32.23
C GLY A 74 -6.50 -19.07 -32.09
N ARG A 75 -6.62 -19.59 -30.88
CA ARG A 75 -7.07 -20.95 -30.54
C ARG A 75 -7.76 -20.98 -29.18
N ASP A 76 -8.51 -22.03 -28.92
CA ASP A 76 -9.06 -22.29 -27.60
C ASP A 76 -7.99 -22.77 -26.61
N PRO A 77 -8.20 -22.56 -25.29
CA PRO A 77 -7.35 -23.14 -24.26
C PRO A 77 -7.29 -24.67 -24.37
N ALA A 78 -6.11 -25.26 -24.24
CA ALA A 78 -5.92 -26.70 -24.36
C ALA A 78 -6.57 -27.47 -23.19
N ASP A 79 -6.60 -26.87 -22.01
CA ASP A 79 -7.17 -27.44 -20.79
C ASP A 79 -7.61 -26.36 -19.80
N ASP A 80 -8.26 -26.79 -18.72
CA ASP A 80 -8.72 -25.90 -17.65
C ASP A 80 -7.55 -25.24 -16.87
N ARG A 81 -6.38 -25.86 -16.85
CA ARG A 81 -5.19 -25.32 -16.19
C ARG A 81 -4.65 -24.11 -16.96
N GLU A 82 -4.59 -24.22 -18.29
CA GLU A 82 -4.19 -23.10 -19.17
C GLU A 82 -5.16 -21.94 -19.02
N LEU A 83 -6.47 -22.21 -19.05
CA LEU A 83 -7.50 -21.19 -18.85
C LEU A 83 -7.41 -20.53 -17.46
N SER A 84 -7.20 -21.32 -16.40
CA SER A 84 -7.06 -20.80 -15.04
C SER A 84 -5.82 -19.91 -14.89
N GLY A 85 -4.70 -20.31 -15.48
CA GLY A 85 -3.47 -19.51 -15.51
C GLY A 85 -3.66 -18.17 -16.24
N TYR A 86 -4.35 -18.22 -17.38
CA TYR A 86 -4.72 -17.04 -18.14
C TYR A 86 -5.63 -16.12 -17.34
N LEU A 87 -6.71 -16.65 -16.76
CA LEU A 87 -7.65 -15.91 -15.94
C LEU A 87 -6.95 -15.24 -14.74
N ALA A 88 -6.03 -15.93 -14.07
CA ALA A 88 -5.24 -15.36 -12.98
C ALA A 88 -4.37 -14.19 -13.47
N ARG A 89 -3.82 -14.24 -14.67
CA ARG A 89 -3.02 -13.18 -15.29
C ARG A 89 -3.85 -11.94 -15.62
N ILE A 90 -4.98 -12.10 -16.33
CA ILE A 90 -5.80 -10.98 -16.80
C ILE A 90 -6.66 -10.35 -15.70
N SER A 91 -6.95 -11.10 -14.63
CA SER A 91 -7.73 -10.61 -13.49
C SER A 91 -6.88 -9.77 -12.50
N ARG A 92 -5.54 -9.84 -12.57
CA ARG A 92 -4.67 -9.09 -11.67
C ARG A 92 -4.83 -7.60 -11.94
N PRO A 93 -5.12 -6.78 -10.91
CA PRO A 93 -5.05 -5.35 -11.07
C PRO A 93 -3.62 -5.00 -11.51
N LYS A 94 -3.48 -4.12 -12.50
CA LYS A 94 -2.17 -3.51 -12.77
C LYS A 94 -1.74 -2.84 -11.48
N GLN A 95 -0.52 -3.11 -11.02
CA GLN A 95 0.00 -2.57 -9.76
C GLN A 95 -0.12 -1.04 -9.80
N SER A 96 -0.95 -0.49 -8.93
CA SER A 96 -0.87 0.93 -8.60
C SER A 96 0.45 1.15 -7.87
N GLY A 97 1.10 2.31 -8.09
CA GLY A 97 2.29 2.67 -7.33
C GLY A 97 1.98 2.63 -5.84
N VAL A 98 2.89 2.10 -5.04
CA VAL A 98 2.76 2.10 -3.58
C VAL A 98 2.74 3.55 -3.10
N ALA A 99 1.67 3.98 -2.45
CA ALA A 99 1.50 5.34 -1.94
C ALA A 99 2.24 5.57 -0.62
N GLY A 100 2.35 4.51 0.19
CA GLY A 100 3.00 4.54 1.50
C GLY A 100 3.06 3.17 2.14
N TYR A 101 3.62 3.13 3.33
CA TYR A 101 3.75 1.94 4.16
C TYR A 101 3.09 2.20 5.50
N ASP A 102 2.48 1.20 6.10
CA ASP A 102 1.98 1.23 7.47
C ASP A 102 2.85 0.29 8.33
N LEU A 103 3.57 0.88 9.27
CA LEU A 103 4.44 0.18 10.20
C LEU A 103 3.71 0.09 11.54
N THR A 104 3.44 -1.13 11.98
CA THR A 104 2.75 -1.35 13.26
C THR A 104 3.75 -1.78 14.34
N PHE A 105 3.80 -1.03 15.41
CA PHE A 105 4.63 -1.29 16.58
C PHE A 105 3.76 -1.69 17.75
N SER A 106 3.91 -2.92 18.23
CA SER A 106 3.16 -3.48 19.36
C SER A 106 4.11 -4.06 20.40
N PRO A 107 4.01 -3.68 21.66
CA PRO A 107 4.68 -4.42 22.73
C PRO A 107 4.01 -5.79 22.90
N VAL A 108 4.69 -6.70 23.59
CA VAL A 108 4.08 -8.00 23.95
C VAL A 108 2.81 -7.81 24.75
N LYS A 109 1.85 -8.71 24.58
CA LYS A 109 0.49 -8.61 25.17
C LYS A 109 0.49 -8.39 26.69
N SER A 110 1.45 -8.98 27.42
CA SER A 110 1.60 -8.77 28.86
C SER A 110 1.86 -7.31 29.26
N VAL A 111 2.56 -6.55 28.41
CA VAL A 111 2.79 -5.12 28.62
C VAL A 111 1.51 -4.32 28.39
N SER A 112 0.73 -4.62 27.38
CA SER A 112 -0.58 -4.00 27.16
C SER A 112 -1.55 -4.30 28.29
N THR A 113 -1.52 -5.53 28.82
CA THR A 113 -2.34 -5.91 29.99
C THR A 113 -1.90 -5.18 31.25
N LEU A 114 -0.59 -5.13 31.54
CA LEU A 114 -0.05 -4.36 32.67
C LEU A 114 -0.45 -2.89 32.56
N TRP A 115 -0.26 -2.29 31.38
CA TRP A 115 -0.63 -0.90 31.12
C TRP A 115 -2.10 -0.64 31.46
N ALA A 116 -3.02 -1.54 31.09
CA ALA A 116 -4.46 -1.36 31.25
C ALA A 116 -4.93 -1.43 32.71
N ILE A 117 -4.26 -2.22 33.58
CA ILE A 117 -4.67 -2.44 34.97
C ILE A 117 -3.79 -1.73 36.00
N ALA A 118 -2.68 -1.14 35.56
CA ALA A 118 -1.72 -0.49 36.46
C ALA A 118 -2.21 0.89 36.97
N PRO A 119 -1.68 1.36 38.09
CA PRO A 119 -1.87 2.74 38.51
C PRO A 119 -1.39 3.72 37.41
N ARG A 120 -2.00 4.91 37.40
CA ARG A 120 -1.77 5.91 36.34
C ARG A 120 -0.29 6.24 36.12
N GLU A 121 0.51 6.34 37.17
CA GLU A 121 1.94 6.61 37.05
C GLU A 121 2.71 5.53 36.29
N VAL A 122 2.32 4.26 36.46
CA VAL A 122 2.91 3.11 35.71
C VAL A 122 2.43 3.10 34.29
N MET A 123 1.12 3.33 34.07
CA MET A 123 0.53 3.45 32.75
C MET A 123 1.26 4.51 31.90
N GLU A 124 1.45 5.72 32.43
CA GLU A 124 2.14 6.82 31.76
C GLU A 124 3.61 6.47 31.42
N LYS A 125 4.30 5.77 32.34
CA LYS A 125 5.67 5.28 32.07
C LYS A 125 5.73 4.25 30.95
N VAL A 126 4.76 3.35 30.88
CA VAL A 126 4.67 2.35 29.79
C VAL A 126 4.40 3.05 28.47
N GLU A 127 3.47 4.00 28.40
CA GLU A 127 3.21 4.78 27.18
C GLU A 127 4.45 5.56 26.73
N GLN A 128 5.16 6.21 27.64
CA GLN A 128 6.40 6.93 27.33
C GLN A 128 7.51 6.00 26.83
N ALA A 129 7.63 4.80 27.43
CA ALA A 129 8.61 3.81 26.98
C ALA A 129 8.27 3.29 25.58
N HIS A 130 6.99 2.99 25.33
CA HIS A 130 6.51 2.60 24.03
C HIS A 130 6.78 3.68 22.98
N GLN A 131 6.43 4.95 23.25
CA GLN A 131 6.66 6.06 22.33
C GLN A 131 8.14 6.25 22.01
N ARG A 132 9.03 6.12 23.02
CA ARG A 132 10.49 6.17 22.78
C ARG A 132 10.95 5.03 21.88
N ALA A 133 10.51 3.80 22.14
CA ALA A 133 10.85 2.65 21.31
C ALA A 133 10.38 2.81 19.87
N VAL A 134 9.18 3.37 19.64
CA VAL A 134 8.69 3.69 18.28
C VAL A 134 9.57 4.72 17.61
N ASN A 135 9.95 5.80 18.30
CA ASN A 135 10.81 6.84 17.75
C ASN A 135 12.20 6.28 17.41
N ASP A 136 12.82 5.51 18.32
CA ASP A 136 14.13 4.89 18.10
C ASP A 136 14.10 3.94 16.88
N ALA A 137 13.02 3.18 16.71
CA ALA A 137 12.84 2.29 15.58
C ALA A 137 12.65 3.06 14.25
N VAL A 138 11.91 4.15 14.26
CA VAL A 138 11.73 5.02 13.07
C VAL A 138 13.06 5.68 12.71
N ASP A 139 13.80 6.20 13.68
CA ASP A 139 15.12 6.79 13.48
C ASP A 139 16.10 5.75 12.92
N PHE A 140 16.06 4.52 13.43
CA PHE A 140 16.87 3.41 12.88
C PHE A 140 16.52 3.13 11.41
N ILE A 141 15.24 3.07 11.07
CA ILE A 141 14.77 2.86 9.69
C ILE A 141 15.27 4.00 8.80
N GLU A 142 15.13 5.26 9.21
CA GLU A 142 15.56 6.41 8.42
C GLU A 142 17.07 6.40 8.16
N ASN A 143 17.87 6.01 9.14
CA ASN A 143 19.32 6.05 9.03
C ASN A 143 19.95 4.79 8.38
N HIS A 144 19.25 3.63 8.37
CA HIS A 144 19.87 2.36 7.98
C HIS A 144 19.11 1.56 6.92
N ALA A 145 17.82 1.86 6.71
CA ALA A 145 16.96 1.09 5.82
C ALA A 145 16.25 1.92 4.75
N LEU A 146 16.49 3.24 4.74
CA LEU A 146 15.84 4.16 3.82
C LEU A 146 16.71 4.36 2.57
N PHE A 147 16.32 3.70 1.49
CA PHE A 147 17.00 3.76 0.19
C PHE A 147 15.99 4.06 -0.93
N SER A 148 16.49 4.61 -2.02
CA SER A 148 15.78 4.74 -3.29
C SER A 148 16.56 4.09 -4.42
N ARG A 149 16.02 4.11 -5.63
CA ARG A 149 16.64 3.49 -6.81
C ARG A 149 16.71 4.44 -7.97
N LEU A 150 17.88 4.50 -8.59
CA LEU A 150 18.16 5.27 -9.80
C LEU A 150 18.50 4.34 -10.98
N GLY A 151 18.51 4.94 -12.17
CA GLY A 151 18.91 4.31 -13.42
C GLY A 151 17.81 3.47 -14.07
N THR A 152 18.11 3.02 -15.30
CA THR A 152 17.20 2.18 -16.09
C THR A 152 16.91 0.89 -15.32
N LYS A 153 15.63 0.58 -15.09
CA LYS A 153 15.15 -0.56 -14.28
C LYS A 153 15.53 -0.50 -12.79
N GLY A 154 15.95 0.67 -12.25
CA GLY A 154 16.26 0.84 -10.84
C GLY A 154 17.45 -0.01 -10.36
N VAL A 155 18.51 -0.10 -11.15
CA VAL A 155 19.67 -0.95 -10.85
C VAL A 155 20.57 -0.38 -9.77
N GLN A 156 20.60 0.93 -9.57
CA GLN A 156 21.45 1.61 -8.61
C GLN A 156 20.66 1.96 -7.36
N GLN A 157 21.06 1.41 -6.22
CA GLN A 157 20.56 1.82 -4.91
C GLN A 157 21.28 3.10 -4.48
N VAL A 158 20.55 4.05 -3.93
CA VAL A 158 21.06 5.33 -3.46
C VAL A 158 20.48 5.68 -2.10
N ASP A 159 21.28 6.33 -1.28
CA ASP A 159 20.86 6.87 0.00
C ASP A 159 19.81 7.96 -0.21
N CYS A 160 18.89 8.06 0.73
CA CYS A 160 17.87 9.10 0.70
C CYS A 160 17.60 9.63 2.12
N HIS A 161 16.92 10.76 2.19
CA HIS A 161 16.64 11.48 3.42
C HIS A 161 15.20 11.98 3.42
N GLY A 162 14.74 12.40 4.61
CA GLY A 162 13.46 13.10 4.74
C GLY A 162 12.28 12.14 4.74
N LEU A 163 12.28 11.21 5.68
CA LEU A 163 11.13 10.34 5.95
C LEU A 163 9.93 11.21 6.37
N ILE A 164 8.81 11.06 5.68
CA ILE A 164 7.56 11.71 6.02
C ILE A 164 6.64 10.66 6.60
N ALA A 165 6.36 10.78 7.90
CA ALA A 165 5.56 9.83 8.64
C ALA A 165 4.58 10.50 9.58
N ALA A 166 3.47 9.80 9.88
CA ALA A 166 2.50 10.18 10.90
C ALA A 166 2.23 8.99 11.82
N ALA A 167 2.31 9.20 13.14
CA ALA A 167 2.10 8.17 14.15
C ALA A 167 0.70 8.29 14.75
N PHE A 168 0.02 7.15 14.90
CA PHE A 168 -1.32 7.03 15.49
C PHE A 168 -1.29 5.93 16.55
N THR A 169 -1.39 6.31 17.81
CA THR A 169 -1.39 5.35 18.92
C THR A 169 -2.81 4.91 19.24
N HIS A 170 -3.02 3.61 19.26
CA HIS A 170 -4.24 2.93 19.65
C HIS A 170 -4.06 2.21 20.98
N ARG A 171 -5.15 1.98 21.69
CA ARG A 171 -5.16 1.43 23.06
C ARG A 171 -5.95 0.14 23.18
N ASP A 172 -6.72 -0.19 22.16
CA ASP A 172 -7.62 -1.33 22.12
C ASP A 172 -7.51 -2.10 20.79
N SER A 173 -7.76 -3.38 20.85
CA SER A 173 -7.91 -4.22 19.65
C SER A 173 -9.30 -4.04 19.04
N ARG A 174 -9.52 -4.61 17.85
CA ARG A 174 -10.86 -4.66 17.24
C ARG A 174 -11.89 -5.41 18.09
N ALA A 175 -11.46 -6.28 18.98
CA ALA A 175 -12.30 -7.01 19.92
C ALA A 175 -12.57 -6.22 21.22
N GLY A 176 -11.97 -5.06 21.40
CA GLY A 176 -12.14 -4.19 22.56
C GLY A 176 -11.29 -4.60 23.78
N ASP A 177 -10.31 -5.47 23.61
CA ASP A 177 -9.36 -5.81 24.68
C ASP A 177 -8.14 -4.87 24.65
N PRO A 178 -7.47 -4.67 25.81
CA PRO A 178 -6.31 -3.80 25.91
C PRO A 178 -5.20 -4.21 24.93
N ASP A 179 -4.80 -3.28 24.06
CA ASP A 179 -3.80 -3.52 23.04
C ASP A 179 -3.10 -2.21 22.65
N LEU A 180 -2.06 -1.88 23.43
CA LEU A 180 -1.27 -0.68 23.18
C LEU A 180 -0.42 -0.89 21.93
N HIS A 181 -0.69 -0.16 20.86
CA HIS A 181 0.09 -0.22 19.63
C HIS A 181 0.09 1.12 18.91
N THR A 182 1.09 1.32 18.05
CA THR A 182 1.23 2.53 17.25
C THR A 182 1.39 2.17 15.79
N HIS A 183 0.51 2.71 14.95
CA HIS A 183 0.69 2.74 13.51
C HIS A 183 1.52 3.95 13.12
N VAL A 184 2.58 3.74 12.35
CA VAL A 184 3.37 4.80 11.73
C VAL A 184 3.18 4.71 10.23
N THR A 185 2.34 5.58 9.70
CA THR A 185 2.07 5.65 8.26
C THR A 185 3.17 6.47 7.58
N VAL A 186 3.96 5.82 6.75
CA VAL A 186 5.12 6.39 6.05
C VAL A 186 4.75 6.66 4.60
N SER A 187 4.95 7.90 4.14
CA SER A 187 4.79 8.25 2.72
C SER A 187 5.87 7.58 1.87
N ASN A 188 5.50 7.04 0.70
CA ASN A 188 6.47 6.53 -0.26
C ASN A 188 7.15 7.67 -1.04
N LYS A 189 7.58 8.72 -0.33
CA LYS A 189 8.27 9.89 -0.89
C LYS A 189 9.46 10.29 -0.02
N VAL A 190 10.64 10.22 -0.59
CA VAL A 190 11.91 10.58 0.04
C VAL A 190 12.73 11.48 -0.87
N GLN A 191 13.66 12.21 -0.28
CA GLN A 191 14.56 13.08 -1.02
C GLN A 191 15.85 12.34 -1.39
N VAL A 192 16.24 12.46 -2.66
CA VAL A 192 17.50 11.96 -3.19
C VAL A 192 18.23 13.13 -3.83
N THR A 193 19.48 13.39 -3.43
CA THR A 193 20.34 14.36 -4.07
C THR A 193 21.18 13.65 -5.13
N GLY A 194 20.97 14.02 -6.40
CA GLY A 194 21.69 13.45 -7.51
C GLY A 194 23.15 13.92 -7.58
N ALA A 195 23.96 13.29 -8.44
CA ALA A 195 25.32 13.71 -8.72
C ALA A 195 25.41 15.16 -9.30
N ASP A 196 24.32 15.66 -9.83
CA ASP A 196 24.14 17.03 -10.30
C ASP A 196 23.85 18.04 -9.17
N GLY A 197 23.84 17.59 -7.90
CA GLY A 197 23.52 18.39 -6.72
C GLY A 197 22.03 18.78 -6.60
N ILE A 198 21.17 18.26 -7.48
CA ILE A 198 19.73 18.58 -7.46
C ILE A 198 18.99 17.53 -6.61
N THR A 199 18.23 18.01 -5.61
CA THR A 199 17.38 17.17 -4.78
C THR A 199 16.03 16.92 -5.46
N ARG A 200 15.65 15.65 -5.53
CA ARG A 200 14.38 15.19 -6.14
C ARG A 200 13.62 14.31 -5.18
N TRP A 201 12.28 14.38 -5.26
CA TRP A 201 11.41 13.44 -4.56
C TRP A 201 11.30 12.14 -5.34
N MET A 202 11.60 11.02 -4.68
CA MET A 202 11.61 9.69 -5.28
C MET A 202 10.84 8.68 -4.40
N ALA A 203 10.54 7.51 -4.95
CA ALA A 203 9.94 6.42 -4.20
C ALA A 203 10.98 5.68 -3.35
N ILE A 204 10.56 5.16 -2.20
CA ILE A 204 11.38 4.29 -1.34
C ILE A 204 11.59 2.94 -2.03
N ASP A 205 12.80 2.37 -1.96
CA ASP A 205 13.00 0.95 -2.24
C ASP A 205 12.47 0.12 -1.07
N GLY A 206 11.27 -0.45 -1.24
CA GLY A 206 10.61 -1.21 -0.17
C GLY A 206 11.31 -2.50 0.25
N ARG A 207 12.32 -2.99 -0.48
CA ARG A 207 13.02 -4.24 -0.15
C ARG A 207 13.93 -4.12 1.06
N PRO A 208 14.83 -3.13 1.16
CA PRO A 208 15.62 -2.91 2.38
C PRO A 208 14.72 -2.61 3.58
N LEU A 209 13.69 -1.78 3.39
CA LEU A 209 12.72 -1.45 4.43
C LEU A 209 12.03 -2.71 4.98
N HIS A 210 11.49 -3.56 4.11
CA HIS A 210 10.85 -4.81 4.53
C HIS A 210 11.83 -5.75 5.23
N LYS A 211 13.07 -5.87 4.73
CA LYS A 211 14.11 -6.70 5.35
C LYS A 211 14.46 -6.21 6.76
N ALA A 212 14.60 -4.90 6.96
CA ALA A 212 14.90 -4.33 8.28
C ALA A 212 13.78 -4.63 9.29
N ILE A 213 12.51 -4.49 8.89
CA ILE A 213 11.35 -4.77 9.73
C ILE A 213 11.31 -6.25 10.14
N VAL A 214 11.45 -7.17 9.18
CA VAL A 214 11.42 -8.62 9.45
C VAL A 214 12.61 -9.07 10.31
N SER A 215 13.74 -8.42 10.21
CA SER A 215 14.93 -8.77 11.03
C SER A 215 14.87 -8.21 12.45
N ALA A 216 13.97 -7.27 12.73
CA ALA A 216 13.76 -6.66 14.05
C ALA A 216 12.59 -7.32 14.82
N SER A 217 11.86 -8.24 14.21
CA SER A 217 10.75 -9.03 14.81
C SER A 217 11.26 -10.32 15.40
#